data_74423c4909a6b38f97eaa2178c27ca02
#
_entry.id   74423c4909a6b38f97eaa2178c27ca02
#
_cell.length_a   1.000
_cell.length_b   1.000
_cell.length_c   1.000
_cell.angle_alpha   90.00
_cell.angle_beta   90.00
_cell.angle_gamma   90.00
#
_symmetry.space_group_name_H-M   'P 1'
#
loop_
_entity.id
_entity.type
_entity.pdbx_description
1 polymer ?
#
loop_
_entity_poly.entity_id
_entity_poly.type
_entity_poly.pdbx_seq_one_letter_code
_entity_poly.pdbx_strand_id
1 'polypeptide(L)'
;MNRRIIGIGETIMDIIFKHGQPTAAVPGGSVFNSVISLGRLGLNVTFISETGNDRVGRTILDFLKDNGVNNENVCVYFDGRTPISLAWLNDNNDAEYEFYKDYPNARLDVIWPRIERNDIVIMGSYFVLNPVLRSKVLEFLNYAKEREAIIYYDFNFRDNHKGEAMKLYPDILENLEFADIVRGSTEDIANMFGDNDPDRVYQKEIDFYCKNMICTDGSKKVRLISPQITKDYNVKAIKTVSTIGAGDNFNAGIVYGLITEKITKENVNNMTEEQWDRIIKCSIDFSSHVCQSLNNSISKEYAENYIGKKQQPRLFD
;
A
#
# COMPACT_ATOMS: atom_id res chain seq x y z
N MET A 1 -15.24 -7.90 -16.58
CA MET A 1 -15.27 -6.46 -16.24
C MET A 1 -13.85 -6.06 -15.89
N ASN A 2 -13.36 -5.00 -16.48
CA ASN A 2 -11.99 -4.49 -16.17
C ASN A 2 -12.11 -3.59 -14.93
N ARG A 3 -12.05 -4.20 -13.73
CA ARG A 3 -12.15 -3.49 -12.45
C ARG A 3 -11.01 -2.49 -12.34
N ARG A 4 -11.30 -1.31 -11.81
CA ARG A 4 -10.29 -0.31 -11.53
C ARG A 4 -9.70 -0.52 -10.15
N ILE A 5 -8.44 -0.13 -10.04
CA ILE A 5 -7.74 0.01 -8.78
C ILE A 5 -7.42 1.49 -8.62
N ILE A 6 -7.86 2.07 -7.53
CA ILE A 6 -7.61 3.49 -7.22
C ILE A 6 -6.72 3.54 -5.99
N GLY A 7 -5.48 3.94 -6.18
CA GLY A 7 -4.57 4.22 -5.06
C GLY A 7 -4.71 5.68 -4.63
N ILE A 8 -4.70 5.93 -3.32
CA ILE A 8 -4.59 7.28 -2.76
C ILE A 8 -3.45 7.32 -1.74
N GLY A 9 -2.44 8.17 -1.98
CA GLY A 9 -1.25 8.21 -1.14
C GLY A 9 -0.24 9.27 -1.53
N GLU A 10 0.85 9.36 -0.80
CA GLU A 10 1.94 10.30 -1.02
C GLU A 10 2.83 9.88 -2.20
N THR A 11 3.34 10.87 -2.94
CA THR A 11 4.52 10.70 -3.81
C THR A 11 5.72 11.35 -3.19
N ILE A 12 6.88 10.72 -3.31
CA ILE A 12 8.15 11.23 -2.82
C ILE A 12 9.29 10.74 -3.70
N MET A 13 10.39 11.48 -3.78
CA MET A 13 11.63 10.99 -4.38
C MET A 13 12.59 10.57 -3.27
N ASP A 14 12.87 9.28 -3.15
CA ASP A 14 13.83 8.73 -2.20
C ASP A 14 15.24 8.83 -2.78
N ILE A 15 16.14 9.56 -2.12
CA ILE A 15 17.56 9.62 -2.45
C ILE A 15 18.30 8.69 -1.49
N ILE A 16 18.76 7.58 -2.01
CA ILE A 16 19.36 6.50 -1.22
C ILE A 16 20.85 6.75 -1.04
N PHE A 17 21.29 6.80 0.23
CA PHE A 17 22.69 6.92 0.61
C PHE A 17 23.21 5.60 1.18
N LYS A 18 24.40 5.22 0.77
CA LYS A 18 25.15 4.10 1.37
C LYS A 18 26.60 4.53 1.59
N HIS A 19 27.12 4.28 2.80
CA HIS A 19 28.47 4.74 3.20
C HIS A 19 28.69 6.23 2.95
N GLY A 20 27.69 7.08 3.21
CA GLY A 20 27.75 8.53 3.03
C GLY A 20 27.70 9.03 1.58
N GLN A 21 27.50 8.14 0.59
CA GLN A 21 27.43 8.51 -0.82
C GLN A 21 26.02 8.24 -1.39
N PRO A 22 25.45 9.13 -2.22
CA PRO A 22 24.22 8.87 -2.92
C PRO A 22 24.42 7.74 -3.94
N THR A 23 23.58 6.73 -3.89
CA THR A 23 23.67 5.53 -4.73
C THR A 23 22.55 5.43 -5.76
N ALA A 24 21.37 5.97 -5.42
CA ALA A 24 20.21 5.96 -6.30
C ALA A 24 19.25 7.11 -5.94
N ALA A 25 18.39 7.47 -6.89
CA ALA A 25 17.20 8.27 -6.64
C ALA A 25 16.00 7.53 -7.26
N VAL A 26 15.00 7.20 -6.45
CA VAL A 26 13.88 6.35 -6.85
C VAL A 26 12.56 7.00 -6.44
N PRO A 27 11.59 7.16 -7.36
CA PRO A 27 10.24 7.53 -6.99
C PRO A 27 9.64 6.52 -6.02
N GLY A 28 8.97 6.99 -4.97
CA GLY A 28 8.44 6.16 -3.91
C GLY A 28 7.19 6.72 -3.24
N GLY A 29 6.81 6.09 -2.17
CA GLY A 29 5.61 6.26 -1.37
C GLY A 29 4.94 4.90 -1.18
N SER A 30 4.30 4.65 -0.04
CA SER A 30 3.77 3.31 0.27
C SER A 30 2.75 2.85 -0.78
N VAL A 31 1.65 3.60 -0.94
CA VAL A 31 0.63 3.27 -1.94
C VAL A 31 1.20 3.41 -3.37
N PHE A 32 2.11 4.36 -3.60
CA PHE A 32 2.80 4.53 -4.88
C PHE A 32 3.50 3.24 -5.32
N ASN A 33 4.31 2.63 -4.46
CA ASN A 33 5.01 1.38 -4.77
C ASN A 33 4.04 0.23 -5.10
N SER A 34 2.91 0.18 -4.39
CA SER A 34 1.84 -0.80 -4.64
C SER A 34 1.22 -0.61 -6.02
N VAL A 35 0.84 0.63 -6.39
CA VAL A 35 0.20 0.91 -7.68
C VAL A 35 1.15 0.72 -8.86
N ILE A 36 2.45 1.00 -8.70
CA ILE A 36 3.47 0.68 -9.71
C ILE A 36 3.51 -0.82 -10.00
N SER A 37 3.52 -1.63 -8.95
CA SER A 37 3.55 -3.09 -9.11
C SER A 37 2.28 -3.61 -9.81
N LEU A 38 1.11 -3.06 -9.46
CA LEU A 38 -0.16 -3.39 -10.08
C LEU A 38 -0.24 -2.94 -11.55
N GLY A 39 0.30 -1.75 -11.86
CA GLY A 39 0.40 -1.26 -13.23
C GLY A 39 1.31 -2.13 -14.11
N ARG A 40 2.46 -2.59 -13.58
CA ARG A 40 3.36 -3.54 -14.25
C ARG A 40 2.69 -4.89 -14.56
N LEU A 41 1.68 -5.28 -13.75
CA LEU A 41 0.86 -6.46 -14.02
C LEU A 41 -0.25 -6.22 -15.07
N GLY A 42 -0.27 -5.04 -15.70
CA GLY A 42 -1.25 -4.70 -16.74
C GLY A 42 -2.68 -4.46 -16.21
N LEU A 43 -2.83 -4.19 -14.92
CA LEU A 43 -4.13 -3.88 -14.31
C LEU A 43 -4.53 -2.43 -14.60
N ASN A 44 -5.82 -2.13 -14.55
CA ASN A 44 -6.35 -0.78 -14.72
C ASN A 44 -6.19 0.02 -13.42
N VAL A 45 -5.10 0.78 -13.32
CA VAL A 45 -4.70 1.49 -12.10
C VAL A 45 -4.75 2.99 -12.29
N THR A 46 -5.38 3.69 -11.36
CA THR A 46 -5.38 5.16 -11.23
C THR A 46 -4.76 5.55 -9.90
N PHE A 47 -3.96 6.61 -9.88
CA PHE A 47 -3.34 7.09 -8.66
C PHE A 47 -3.77 8.51 -8.34
N ILE A 48 -4.27 8.71 -7.12
CA ILE A 48 -4.62 10.00 -6.54
C ILE A 48 -3.48 10.43 -5.61
N SER A 49 -2.88 11.56 -5.90
CA SER A 49 -1.74 12.09 -5.15
C SER A 49 -1.54 13.57 -5.44
N GLU A 50 -0.42 14.09 -5.01
CA GLU A 50 0.02 15.45 -5.33
C GLU A 50 1.54 15.52 -5.50
N THR A 51 2.02 16.42 -6.36
CA THR A 51 3.44 16.64 -6.61
C THR A 51 3.70 18.08 -7.05
N GLY A 52 4.92 18.57 -6.90
CA GLY A 52 5.30 19.91 -7.36
C GLY A 52 5.48 19.99 -8.89
N ASN A 53 5.27 21.19 -9.45
CA ASN A 53 5.59 21.48 -10.85
C ASN A 53 7.10 21.74 -11.02
N ASP A 54 7.92 20.76 -10.70
CA ASP A 54 9.38 20.80 -10.83
C ASP A 54 9.92 19.58 -11.58
N ARG A 55 11.24 19.48 -11.68
CA ARG A 55 11.87 18.37 -12.40
C ARG A 55 11.63 17.02 -11.71
N VAL A 56 11.61 17.00 -10.39
CA VAL A 56 11.36 15.78 -9.58
C VAL A 56 9.93 15.32 -9.79
N GLY A 57 8.95 16.23 -9.70
CA GLY A 57 7.54 15.91 -9.94
C GLY A 57 7.29 15.36 -11.34
N ARG A 58 7.90 15.96 -12.38
CA ARG A 58 7.81 15.42 -13.74
C ARG A 58 8.39 14.01 -13.85
N THR A 59 9.54 13.75 -13.21
CA THR A 59 10.12 12.40 -13.16
C THR A 59 9.18 11.38 -12.52
N ILE A 60 8.49 11.76 -11.44
CA ILE A 60 7.48 10.90 -10.77
C ILE A 60 6.30 10.64 -11.71
N LEU A 61 5.77 11.67 -12.37
CA LEU A 61 4.63 11.52 -13.29
C LEU A 61 4.97 10.64 -14.51
N ASP A 62 6.16 10.82 -15.07
CA ASP A 62 6.64 9.98 -16.17
C ASP A 62 6.80 8.52 -15.71
N PHE A 63 7.34 8.32 -14.50
CA PHE A 63 7.50 6.98 -13.94
C PHE A 63 6.15 6.27 -13.73
N LEU A 64 5.11 6.96 -13.23
CA LEU A 64 3.76 6.40 -13.14
C LEU A 64 3.28 5.93 -14.51
N LYS A 65 3.34 6.81 -15.51
CA LYS A 65 2.90 6.53 -16.88
C LYS A 65 3.66 5.35 -17.51
N ASP A 66 4.98 5.31 -17.38
CA ASP A 66 5.85 4.27 -17.92
C ASP A 66 5.62 2.89 -17.29
N ASN A 67 4.94 2.87 -16.15
CA ASN A 67 4.56 1.65 -15.45
C ASN A 67 3.05 1.36 -15.51
N GLY A 68 2.33 1.97 -16.45
CA GLY A 68 0.92 1.66 -16.73
C GLY A 68 -0.08 2.19 -15.70
N VAL A 69 0.31 3.21 -14.94
CA VAL A 69 -0.56 3.86 -13.94
C VAL A 69 -1.10 5.17 -14.52
N ASN A 70 -2.43 5.34 -14.53
CA ASN A 70 -3.06 6.62 -14.85
C ASN A 70 -2.77 7.63 -13.75
N ASN A 71 -2.16 8.77 -14.13
CA ASN A 71 -1.74 9.85 -13.24
C ASN A 71 -2.54 11.15 -13.43
N GLU A 72 -3.67 11.13 -14.16
CA GLU A 72 -4.51 12.31 -14.38
C GLU A 72 -5.10 12.91 -13.09
N ASN A 73 -5.17 12.10 -12.02
CA ASN A 73 -5.64 12.49 -10.70
C ASN A 73 -4.49 12.81 -9.73
N VAL A 74 -3.28 13.06 -10.24
CA VAL A 74 -2.19 13.61 -9.44
C VAL A 74 -2.21 15.13 -9.53
N CYS A 75 -2.49 15.81 -8.41
CA CYS A 75 -2.45 17.27 -8.32
C CYS A 75 -1.02 17.79 -8.54
N VAL A 76 -0.83 18.66 -9.52
CA VAL A 76 0.45 19.32 -9.76
C VAL A 76 0.36 20.75 -9.27
N TYR A 77 0.99 21.05 -8.14
CA TYR A 77 0.98 22.40 -7.55
C TYR A 77 2.20 23.23 -7.98
N PHE A 78 2.01 24.57 -8.04
CA PHE A 78 3.00 25.51 -8.55
C PHE A 78 3.73 26.29 -7.43
N ASP A 79 3.15 26.35 -6.24
CA ASP A 79 3.61 27.08 -5.07
C ASP A 79 4.13 26.15 -3.97
N GLY A 80 5.09 25.31 -4.32
CA GLY A 80 5.73 24.35 -3.43
C GLY A 80 6.74 23.47 -4.21
N ARG A 81 7.33 22.52 -3.55
CA ARG A 81 8.30 21.60 -4.13
C ARG A 81 7.89 20.14 -3.94
N THR A 82 8.20 19.33 -4.94
CA THR A 82 8.02 17.87 -4.81
C THR A 82 8.79 17.35 -3.59
N PRO A 83 8.16 16.59 -2.69
CA PRO A 83 8.82 16.04 -1.53
C PRO A 83 9.99 15.13 -1.91
N ILE A 84 11.06 15.22 -1.15
CA ILE A 84 12.19 14.30 -1.24
C ILE A 84 12.46 13.70 0.15
N SER A 85 12.96 12.48 0.19
CA SER A 85 13.56 11.88 1.36
C SER A 85 15.02 11.55 1.14
N LEU A 86 15.82 11.61 2.20
CA LEU A 86 17.15 11.04 2.26
C LEU A 86 17.03 9.72 3.03
N ALA A 87 17.30 8.60 2.36
CA ALA A 87 17.27 7.27 2.95
C ALA A 87 18.72 6.80 3.21
N TRP A 88 19.14 6.81 4.45
CA TRP A 88 20.47 6.40 4.89
C TRP A 88 20.47 4.91 5.24
N LEU A 89 21.14 4.10 4.40
CA LEU A 89 21.24 2.66 4.66
C LEU A 89 22.38 2.37 5.64
N ASN A 90 22.04 1.63 6.71
CA ASN A 90 23.02 1.04 7.60
C ASN A 90 23.66 -0.22 7.00
N ASP A 91 24.58 -0.87 7.74
CA ASP A 91 25.28 -2.09 7.30
C ASP A 91 24.32 -3.28 7.08
N ASN A 92 23.17 -3.27 7.73
CA ASN A 92 22.12 -4.28 7.56
C ASN A 92 21.15 -3.96 6.40
N ASN A 93 21.36 -2.85 5.69
CA ASN A 93 20.47 -2.26 4.68
C ASN A 93 19.10 -1.83 5.22
N ASP A 94 18.98 -1.52 6.51
CA ASP A 94 17.82 -0.83 7.06
C ASP A 94 17.97 0.67 6.80
N ALA A 95 16.88 1.33 6.41
CA ALA A 95 16.89 2.74 6.05
C ALA A 95 16.42 3.63 7.21
N GLU A 96 17.21 4.64 7.52
CA GLU A 96 16.80 5.80 8.32
C GLU A 96 16.42 6.93 7.37
N TYR A 97 15.26 7.58 7.60
CA TYR A 97 14.70 8.57 6.69
C TYR A 97 14.73 9.97 7.27
N GLU A 98 15.14 10.93 6.45
CA GLU A 98 14.96 12.36 6.67
C GLU A 98 14.13 12.96 5.54
N PHE A 99 13.03 13.68 5.88
CA PHE A 99 12.06 14.17 4.91
C PHE A 99 12.19 15.68 4.71
N TYR A 100 12.16 16.10 3.44
CA TYR A 100 12.13 17.49 3.02
C TYR A 100 10.83 17.74 2.26
N LYS A 101 9.91 18.47 2.89
CA LYS A 101 8.54 18.68 2.39
C LYS A 101 8.25 20.18 2.38
N ASP A 102 7.84 20.66 1.21
CA ASP A 102 7.44 22.06 0.98
C ASP A 102 6.12 22.04 0.19
N TYR A 103 5.03 21.96 0.94
CA TYR A 103 3.70 21.85 0.37
C TYR A 103 3.00 23.22 0.29
N PRO A 104 2.13 23.44 -0.73
CA PRO A 104 1.29 24.61 -0.83
C PRO A 104 0.20 24.62 0.26
N ASN A 105 -0.52 25.75 0.39
CA ASN A 105 -1.67 25.87 1.28
C ASN A 105 -2.88 25.06 0.77
N ALA A 106 -3.11 25.09 -0.56
CA ALA A 106 -4.15 24.28 -1.19
C ALA A 106 -3.60 22.89 -1.52
N ARG A 107 -4.19 21.88 -0.91
CA ARG A 107 -3.72 20.50 -1.00
C ARG A 107 -4.78 19.63 -1.66
N LEU A 108 -4.30 18.63 -2.45
CA LEU A 108 -5.11 17.58 -3.07
C LEU A 108 -6.34 18.14 -3.81
N ASP A 109 -6.12 19.17 -4.63
CA ASP A 109 -7.16 19.77 -5.47
C ASP A 109 -7.28 18.97 -6.78
N VAL A 110 -8.06 17.91 -6.74
CA VAL A 110 -8.26 16.96 -7.84
C VAL A 110 -9.75 16.69 -8.06
N ILE A 111 -10.09 16.35 -9.29
CA ILE A 111 -11.38 15.72 -9.59
C ILE A 111 -11.26 14.24 -9.28
N TRP A 112 -12.20 13.70 -8.50
CA TRP A 112 -12.18 12.27 -8.15
C TRP A 112 -12.37 11.41 -9.41
N PRO A 113 -11.59 10.32 -9.56
CA PRO A 113 -11.81 9.38 -10.66
C PRO A 113 -13.18 8.71 -10.52
N ARG A 114 -13.76 8.31 -11.64
CA ARG A 114 -14.98 7.53 -11.62
C ARG A 114 -14.77 6.21 -10.91
N ILE A 115 -15.61 5.91 -9.92
CA ILE A 115 -15.63 4.64 -9.18
C ILE A 115 -16.89 3.87 -9.56
N GLU A 116 -16.74 2.58 -9.78
CA GLU A 116 -17.83 1.63 -10.03
C GLU A 116 -17.85 0.56 -8.94
N ARG A 117 -18.99 -0.11 -8.82
CA ARG A 117 -19.15 -1.21 -7.86
C ARG A 117 -18.07 -2.27 -8.05
N ASN A 118 -17.50 -2.73 -6.94
CA ASN A 118 -16.41 -3.68 -6.88
C ASN A 118 -15.03 -3.17 -7.36
N ASP A 119 -14.89 -1.90 -7.74
CA ASP A 119 -13.55 -1.31 -7.86
C ASP A 119 -12.83 -1.41 -6.51
N ILE A 120 -11.50 -1.35 -6.53
CA ILE A 120 -10.70 -1.48 -5.31
C ILE A 120 -10.00 -0.17 -5.03
N VAL A 121 -10.24 0.38 -3.84
CA VAL A 121 -9.48 1.52 -3.30
C VAL A 121 -8.39 0.98 -2.39
N ILE A 122 -7.15 1.38 -2.65
CA ILE A 122 -6.01 1.14 -1.76
C ILE A 122 -5.58 2.46 -1.15
N MET A 123 -5.58 2.53 0.16
CA MET A 123 -5.19 3.69 0.94
C MET A 123 -4.28 3.32 2.10
N GLY A 124 -3.50 4.27 2.61
CA GLY A 124 -2.68 4.00 3.77
C GLY A 124 -1.70 5.10 4.14
N SER A 125 -0.87 4.77 5.12
CA SER A 125 0.16 5.59 5.72
C SER A 125 -0.36 6.89 6.34
N TYR A 126 0.57 7.74 6.77
CA TYR A 126 0.25 9.06 7.33
C TYR A 126 -0.53 9.97 6.37
N PHE A 127 -0.45 9.74 5.06
CA PHE A 127 -1.14 10.56 4.07
C PHE A 127 -2.66 10.65 4.33
N VAL A 128 -3.30 9.53 4.63
CA VAL A 128 -4.75 9.49 4.90
C VAL A 128 -5.13 9.93 6.31
N LEU A 129 -4.14 10.09 7.19
CA LEU A 129 -4.29 10.60 8.55
C LEU A 129 -3.87 12.07 8.67
N ASN A 130 -3.29 12.65 7.62
CA ASN A 130 -2.79 14.02 7.64
C ASN A 130 -3.94 15.02 7.86
N PRO A 131 -3.93 15.81 8.96
CA PRO A 131 -5.04 16.72 9.28
C PRO A 131 -5.35 17.75 8.18
N VAL A 132 -4.34 18.14 7.38
CA VAL A 132 -4.50 19.08 6.27
C VAL A 132 -5.28 18.46 5.12
N LEU A 133 -5.14 17.15 4.91
CA LEU A 133 -5.79 16.40 3.83
C LEU A 133 -7.09 15.73 4.28
N ARG A 134 -7.35 15.67 5.59
CA ARG A 134 -8.40 14.82 6.16
C ARG A 134 -9.78 15.03 5.54
N SER A 135 -10.21 16.29 5.37
CA SER A 135 -11.50 16.58 4.77
C SER A 135 -11.64 16.07 3.34
N LYS A 136 -10.58 16.16 2.54
CA LYS A 136 -10.55 15.64 1.16
C LYS A 136 -10.51 14.13 1.12
N VAL A 137 -9.73 13.51 2.01
CA VAL A 137 -9.69 12.05 2.15
C VAL A 137 -11.07 11.51 2.52
N LEU A 138 -11.75 12.10 3.49
CA LEU A 138 -13.11 11.69 3.87
C LEU A 138 -14.14 11.87 2.75
N GLU A 139 -14.08 12.98 2.02
CA GLU A 139 -14.92 13.19 0.83
C GLU A 139 -14.75 12.03 -0.17
N PHE A 140 -13.50 11.68 -0.46
CA PHE A 140 -13.18 10.57 -1.36
C PHE A 140 -13.64 9.20 -0.82
N LEU A 141 -13.42 8.91 0.47
CA LEU A 141 -13.81 7.63 1.08
C LEU A 141 -15.33 7.46 1.13
N ASN A 142 -16.09 8.53 1.43
CA ASN A 142 -17.54 8.51 1.35
C ASN A 142 -18.02 8.23 -0.08
N TYR A 143 -17.44 8.91 -1.06
CA TYR A 143 -17.73 8.64 -2.47
C TYR A 143 -17.44 7.18 -2.87
N ALA A 144 -16.31 6.62 -2.43
CA ALA A 144 -15.94 5.23 -2.69
C ALA A 144 -16.93 4.24 -2.03
N LYS A 145 -17.32 4.51 -0.78
CA LYS A 145 -18.29 3.71 -0.03
C LYS A 145 -19.67 3.71 -0.68
N GLU A 146 -20.17 4.88 -1.09
CA GLU A 146 -21.45 5.02 -1.81
C GLU A 146 -21.47 4.25 -3.15
N ARG A 147 -20.31 4.09 -3.78
CA ARG A 147 -20.14 3.32 -5.03
C ARG A 147 -19.86 1.85 -4.81
N GLU A 148 -19.93 1.37 -3.56
CA GLU A 148 -19.68 -0.02 -3.20
C GLU A 148 -18.30 -0.53 -3.68
N ALA A 149 -17.28 0.31 -3.61
CA ALA A 149 -15.89 -0.10 -3.80
C ALA A 149 -15.43 -0.97 -2.63
N ILE A 150 -14.46 -1.86 -2.87
CA ILE A 150 -13.72 -2.55 -1.81
C ILE A 150 -12.62 -1.61 -1.35
N ILE A 151 -12.58 -1.30 -0.05
CA ILE A 151 -11.59 -0.41 0.53
C ILE A 151 -10.57 -1.23 1.32
N TYR A 152 -9.31 -1.19 0.87
CA TYR A 152 -8.16 -1.81 1.50
C TYR A 152 -7.32 -0.74 2.18
N TYR A 153 -7.15 -0.84 3.50
CA TYR A 153 -6.40 0.11 4.32
C TYR A 153 -5.12 -0.52 4.86
N ASP A 154 -3.96 0.04 4.49
CA ASP A 154 -2.66 -0.29 5.07
C ASP A 154 -2.26 0.75 6.11
N PHE A 155 -2.07 0.35 7.36
CA PHE A 155 -1.68 1.27 8.42
C PHE A 155 -0.38 2.00 8.09
N ASN A 156 0.68 1.23 7.79
CA ASN A 156 2.02 1.77 7.51
C ASN A 156 2.37 2.97 8.42
N PHE A 157 2.14 2.77 9.73
CA PHE A 157 2.28 3.79 10.77
C PHE A 157 3.68 3.74 11.37
N ARG A 158 4.57 4.53 10.81
CA ARG A 158 5.99 4.54 11.16
C ARG A 158 6.25 5.09 12.55
N ASP A 159 7.38 4.71 13.15
CA ASP A 159 7.81 5.11 14.51
C ASP A 159 7.89 6.64 14.69
N ASN A 160 8.25 7.39 13.64
CA ASN A 160 8.29 8.85 13.68
C ASN A 160 6.92 9.50 13.95
N HIS A 161 5.81 8.80 13.75
CA HIS A 161 4.45 9.26 14.03
C HIS A 161 3.87 8.73 15.35
N LYS A 162 4.61 7.86 16.06
CA LYS A 162 4.16 7.24 17.32
C LYS A 162 3.72 8.27 18.36
N GLY A 163 4.43 9.40 18.46
CA GLY A 163 4.06 10.48 19.37
C GLY A 163 2.71 11.16 19.05
N GLU A 164 2.21 10.99 17.83
CA GLU A 164 0.93 11.54 17.38
C GLU A 164 -0.23 10.54 17.47
N ALA A 165 0.04 9.27 17.81
CA ALA A 165 -0.94 8.19 17.75
C ALA A 165 -2.24 8.52 18.50
N MET A 166 -2.15 9.03 19.73
CA MET A 166 -3.32 9.44 20.53
C MET A 166 -4.14 10.55 19.88
N LYS A 167 -3.49 11.50 19.21
CA LYS A 167 -4.16 12.60 18.50
C LYS A 167 -4.85 12.11 17.24
N LEU A 168 -4.25 11.15 16.55
CA LEU A 168 -4.74 10.58 15.29
C LEU A 168 -5.71 9.41 15.50
N TYR A 169 -5.88 8.94 16.73
CA TYR A 169 -6.71 7.78 17.05
C TYR A 169 -8.15 7.88 16.52
N PRO A 170 -8.87 9.01 16.64
CA PRO A 170 -10.20 9.15 16.04
C PRO A 170 -10.19 8.95 14.52
N ASP A 171 -9.20 9.50 13.82
CA ASP A 171 -9.06 9.38 12.36
C ASP A 171 -8.72 7.93 11.94
N ILE A 172 -7.95 7.22 12.79
CA ILE A 172 -7.65 5.80 12.60
C ILE A 172 -8.93 4.97 12.68
N LEU A 173 -9.75 5.18 13.71
CA LEU A 173 -11.02 4.47 13.86
C LEU A 173 -11.97 4.77 12.71
N GLU A 174 -12.06 6.02 12.28
CA GLU A 174 -12.87 6.40 11.13
C GLU A 174 -12.41 5.73 9.83
N ASN A 175 -11.09 5.59 9.61
CA ASN A 175 -10.56 4.82 8.48
C ASN A 175 -10.93 3.33 8.57
N LEU A 176 -10.96 2.75 9.79
CA LEU A 176 -11.39 1.38 9.99
C LEU A 176 -12.88 1.17 9.63
N GLU A 177 -13.74 2.18 9.84
CA GLU A 177 -15.17 2.13 9.47
C GLU A 177 -15.38 2.09 7.95
N PHE A 178 -14.45 2.62 7.17
CA PHE A 178 -14.48 2.54 5.71
C PHE A 178 -13.90 1.23 5.17
N ALA A 179 -12.96 0.63 5.90
CA ALA A 179 -12.16 -0.48 5.39
C ALA A 179 -12.92 -1.82 5.38
N ASP A 180 -12.78 -2.56 4.28
CA ASP A 180 -13.22 -3.97 4.19
C ASP A 180 -12.12 -4.93 4.61
N ILE A 181 -10.86 -4.52 4.39
CA ILE A 181 -9.66 -5.27 4.79
C ILE A 181 -8.66 -4.26 5.32
N VAL A 182 -8.09 -4.54 6.48
CA VAL A 182 -6.98 -3.78 7.04
C VAL A 182 -5.72 -4.62 7.09
N ARG A 183 -4.58 -3.95 6.88
CA ARG A 183 -3.27 -4.57 7.03
C ARG A 183 -2.36 -3.66 7.85
N GLY A 184 -1.53 -4.26 8.66
CA GLY A 184 -0.40 -3.61 9.33
C GLY A 184 0.70 -4.61 9.64
N SER A 185 1.87 -4.11 10.02
CA SER A 185 2.92 -4.92 10.64
C SER A 185 2.73 -4.97 12.16
N THR A 186 3.44 -5.89 12.82
CA THR A 186 3.50 -5.92 14.29
C THR A 186 4.07 -4.61 14.86
N GLU A 187 4.94 -3.92 14.11
CA GLU A 187 5.47 -2.61 14.46
C GLU A 187 4.40 -1.52 14.33
N ASP A 188 3.61 -1.53 13.23
CA ASP A 188 2.53 -0.55 13.02
C ASP A 188 1.53 -0.61 14.17
N ILE A 189 1.04 -1.82 14.53
CA ILE A 189 0.05 -1.98 15.60
C ILE A 189 0.63 -1.62 16.97
N ALA A 190 1.92 -1.89 17.21
CA ALA A 190 2.59 -1.47 18.44
C ALA A 190 2.69 0.06 18.55
N ASN A 191 2.97 0.75 17.44
CA ASN A 191 3.07 2.20 17.40
C ASN A 191 1.69 2.89 17.54
N MET A 192 0.64 2.30 16.95
CA MET A 192 -0.71 2.86 16.96
C MET A 192 -1.46 2.57 18.26
N PHE A 193 -1.40 1.33 18.74
CA PHE A 193 -2.27 0.83 19.82
C PHE A 193 -1.50 0.43 21.09
N GLY A 194 -0.17 0.50 21.06
CA GLY A 194 0.66 0.14 22.22
C GLY A 194 0.74 -1.37 22.52
N ASP A 195 0.26 -2.21 21.61
CA ASP A 195 0.28 -3.68 21.72
C ASP A 195 0.71 -4.30 20.39
N ASN A 196 1.58 -5.30 20.44
CA ASN A 196 2.12 -5.98 19.25
C ASN A 196 1.48 -7.36 19.00
N ASP A 197 0.50 -7.76 19.80
CA ASP A 197 -0.23 -9.01 19.63
C ASP A 197 -1.42 -8.77 18.68
N PRO A 198 -1.42 -9.34 17.47
CA PRO A 198 -2.47 -9.07 16.50
C PRO A 198 -3.84 -9.56 16.93
N ASP A 199 -3.95 -10.65 17.70
CA ASP A 199 -5.24 -11.16 18.17
C ASP A 199 -5.85 -10.22 19.22
N ARG A 200 -5.05 -9.70 20.14
CA ARG A 200 -5.51 -8.73 21.13
C ARG A 200 -5.90 -7.39 20.53
N VAL A 201 -5.07 -6.88 19.60
CA VAL A 201 -5.37 -5.63 18.88
C VAL A 201 -6.64 -5.80 18.05
N TYR A 202 -6.78 -6.91 17.33
CA TYR A 202 -8.00 -7.18 16.57
C TYR A 202 -9.25 -7.13 17.46
N GLN A 203 -9.27 -7.86 18.58
CA GLN A 203 -10.42 -7.94 19.47
C GLN A 203 -10.79 -6.61 20.13
N LYS A 204 -9.79 -5.77 20.46
CA LYS A 204 -10.02 -4.52 21.20
C LYS A 204 -10.29 -3.33 20.30
N GLU A 205 -9.62 -3.27 19.16
CA GLU A 205 -9.50 -2.03 18.36
C GLU A 205 -10.14 -2.15 16.97
N ILE A 206 -10.19 -3.37 16.38
CA ILE A 206 -10.48 -3.53 14.95
C ILE A 206 -11.80 -4.23 14.68
N ASP A 207 -12.11 -5.35 15.38
CA ASP A 207 -13.25 -6.24 15.07
C ASP A 207 -14.60 -5.52 15.00
N PHE A 208 -14.80 -4.48 15.79
CA PHE A 208 -16.04 -3.70 15.74
C PHE A 208 -16.23 -3.01 14.37
N TYR A 209 -15.14 -2.53 13.78
CA TYR A 209 -15.14 -1.72 12.55
C TYR A 209 -14.87 -2.53 11.30
N CYS A 210 -13.83 -3.35 11.30
CA CYS A 210 -13.36 -4.11 10.14
C CYS A 210 -13.19 -5.59 10.48
N LYS A 211 -13.75 -6.48 9.63
CA LYS A 211 -13.77 -7.92 9.91
C LYS A 211 -12.55 -8.68 9.39
N ASN A 212 -11.78 -8.11 8.50
CA ASN A 212 -10.62 -8.76 7.90
C ASN A 212 -9.34 -8.01 8.26
N MET A 213 -8.50 -8.63 9.07
CA MET A 213 -7.19 -8.09 9.46
C MET A 213 -6.06 -9.00 8.98
N ILE A 214 -5.03 -8.41 8.42
CA ILE A 214 -3.78 -9.07 8.06
C ILE A 214 -2.65 -8.38 8.83
N CYS A 215 -1.92 -9.15 9.64
CA CYS A 215 -0.76 -8.64 10.37
C CYS A 215 0.51 -9.36 9.91
N THR A 216 1.52 -8.59 9.45
CA THR A 216 2.80 -9.13 9.02
C THR A 216 3.85 -8.98 10.12
N ASP A 217 4.65 -10.04 10.36
CA ASP A 217 5.80 -10.04 11.29
C ASP A 217 7.09 -10.29 10.50
N GLY A 218 7.47 -9.32 9.71
CA GLY A 218 8.69 -9.35 8.90
C GLY A 218 8.83 -10.63 8.08
N SER A 219 9.96 -11.32 8.24
CA SER A 219 10.25 -12.59 7.57
C SER A 219 9.72 -13.82 8.31
N LYS A 220 9.01 -13.67 9.43
CA LYS A 220 8.56 -14.80 10.25
C LYS A 220 7.24 -15.35 9.75
N LYS A 221 6.19 -14.54 9.80
CA LYS A 221 4.84 -14.99 9.48
C LYS A 221 3.90 -13.85 9.07
N VAL A 222 2.78 -14.25 8.49
CA VAL A 222 1.60 -13.42 8.26
C VAL A 222 0.44 -14.00 9.06
N ARG A 223 -0.16 -13.22 9.95
CA ARG A 223 -1.37 -13.57 10.68
C ARG A 223 -2.58 -13.03 9.93
N LEU A 224 -3.49 -13.89 9.53
CA LEU A 224 -4.80 -13.55 8.99
C LEU A 224 -5.86 -13.78 10.07
N ILE A 225 -6.73 -12.80 10.25
CA ILE A 225 -7.94 -12.88 11.08
C ILE A 225 -9.11 -12.40 10.23
N SER A 226 -10.11 -13.27 10.05
CA SER A 226 -11.34 -12.99 9.31
C SER A 226 -12.53 -13.73 9.94
N PRO A 227 -13.78 -13.45 9.56
CA PRO A 227 -14.95 -14.14 10.12
C PRO A 227 -14.93 -15.66 9.92
N GLN A 228 -14.29 -16.13 8.86
CA GLN A 228 -14.28 -17.54 8.47
C GLN A 228 -13.04 -18.29 8.95
N ILE A 229 -11.93 -17.58 9.16
CA ILE A 229 -10.65 -18.22 9.41
C ILE A 229 -9.71 -17.30 10.22
N THR A 230 -8.96 -17.92 11.11
CA THR A 230 -7.79 -17.33 11.76
C THR A 230 -6.60 -18.26 11.50
N LYS A 231 -5.58 -17.76 10.78
CA LYS A 231 -4.49 -18.62 10.28
C LYS A 231 -3.15 -17.87 10.22
N ASP A 232 -2.08 -18.59 10.54
CA ASP A 232 -0.71 -18.14 10.32
C ASP A 232 -0.14 -18.74 9.04
N TYR A 233 0.52 -17.89 8.24
CA TYR A 233 1.26 -18.27 7.04
C TYR A 233 2.74 -18.03 7.27
N ASN A 234 3.55 -19.08 7.17
CA ASN A 234 4.99 -18.96 7.29
C ASN A 234 5.62 -18.35 6.05
N VAL A 235 6.52 -17.39 6.25
CA VAL A 235 7.30 -16.77 5.18
C VAL A 235 8.58 -17.58 4.98
N LYS A 236 8.87 -18.00 3.74
CA LYS A 236 10.11 -18.71 3.43
C LYS A 236 11.30 -17.76 3.54
N ALA A 237 12.36 -18.23 4.17
CA ALA A 237 13.62 -17.50 4.23
C ALA A 237 14.18 -17.26 2.82
N ILE A 238 14.59 -16.03 2.54
CA ILE A 238 15.23 -15.61 1.29
C ILE A 238 16.52 -14.85 1.60
N LYS A 239 17.39 -14.73 0.61
CA LYS A 239 18.53 -13.81 0.72
C LYS A 239 18.04 -12.38 0.50
N THR A 240 17.89 -11.63 1.57
CA THR A 240 17.42 -10.23 1.53
C THR A 240 18.54 -9.29 1.10
N VAL A 241 18.22 -8.39 0.16
CA VAL A 241 19.07 -7.28 -0.28
C VAL A 241 18.59 -5.97 0.34
N SER A 242 17.26 -5.76 0.37
CA SER A 242 16.60 -4.60 0.98
C SER A 242 15.21 -5.00 1.45
N THR A 243 14.71 -4.38 2.52
CA THR A 243 13.32 -4.55 2.98
C THR A 243 12.41 -3.41 2.55
N ILE A 244 12.96 -2.40 1.87
CA ILE A 244 12.19 -1.25 1.37
C ILE A 244 11.16 -1.74 0.34
N GLY A 245 9.90 -1.29 0.49
CA GLY A 245 8.82 -1.67 -0.39
C GLY A 245 8.24 -3.07 -0.17
N ALA A 246 8.76 -3.86 0.79
CA ALA A 246 8.26 -5.22 1.07
C ALA A 246 6.77 -5.20 1.45
N GLY A 247 6.35 -4.34 2.38
CA GLY A 247 4.97 -4.14 2.79
C GLY A 247 4.09 -3.65 1.64
N ASP A 248 4.59 -2.69 0.87
CA ASP A 248 3.88 -2.10 -0.26
C ASP A 248 3.59 -3.14 -1.35
N ASN A 249 4.53 -4.04 -1.60
CA ASN A 249 4.35 -5.12 -2.57
C ASN A 249 3.54 -6.29 -2.01
N PHE A 250 3.54 -6.50 -0.70
CA PHE A 250 2.57 -7.36 -0.05
C PHE A 250 1.13 -6.85 -0.32
N ASN A 251 0.89 -5.55 -0.17
CA ASN A 251 -0.39 -4.91 -0.47
C ASN A 251 -0.78 -5.08 -1.96
N ALA A 252 0.17 -4.88 -2.87
CA ALA A 252 -0.07 -5.13 -4.30
C ALA A 252 -0.49 -6.58 -4.55
N GLY A 253 0.12 -7.55 -3.85
CA GLY A 253 -0.25 -8.95 -3.91
C GLY A 253 -1.65 -9.25 -3.41
N ILE A 254 -2.10 -8.59 -2.30
CA ILE A 254 -3.49 -8.68 -1.82
C ILE A 254 -4.43 -8.19 -2.91
N VAL A 255 -4.24 -6.98 -3.44
CA VAL A 255 -5.12 -6.38 -4.44
C VAL A 255 -5.17 -7.23 -5.73
N TYR A 256 -4.02 -7.71 -6.20
CA TYR A 256 -3.95 -8.63 -7.34
C TYR A 256 -4.72 -9.93 -7.05
N GLY A 257 -4.57 -10.48 -5.85
CA GLY A 257 -5.28 -11.67 -5.40
C GLY A 257 -6.79 -11.46 -5.38
N LEU A 258 -7.29 -10.35 -4.82
CA LEU A 258 -8.71 -9.99 -4.81
C LEU A 258 -9.31 -9.94 -6.23
N ILE A 259 -8.56 -9.44 -7.21
CA ILE A 259 -8.99 -9.39 -8.61
C ILE A 259 -9.01 -10.79 -9.21
N THR A 260 -7.95 -11.58 -9.04
CA THR A 260 -7.83 -12.91 -9.64
C THR A 260 -8.81 -13.92 -9.05
N GLU A 261 -9.13 -13.80 -7.75
CA GLU A 261 -10.14 -14.60 -7.06
C GLU A 261 -11.57 -14.04 -7.25
N LYS A 262 -11.73 -12.95 -8.01
CA LYS A 262 -13.00 -12.29 -8.32
C LYS A 262 -13.79 -11.90 -7.07
N ILE A 263 -13.08 -11.47 -6.04
CA ILE A 263 -13.72 -11.03 -4.79
C ILE A 263 -14.51 -9.74 -5.06
N THR A 264 -15.73 -9.69 -4.56
CA THR A 264 -16.66 -8.55 -4.69
C THR A 264 -16.94 -7.93 -3.34
N LYS A 265 -17.56 -6.74 -3.32
CA LYS A 265 -17.99 -6.07 -2.08
C LYS A 265 -18.94 -6.95 -1.26
N GLU A 266 -19.75 -7.78 -1.93
CA GLU A 266 -20.73 -8.66 -1.27
C GLU A 266 -20.08 -9.85 -0.57
N ASN A 267 -18.95 -10.37 -1.12
CA ASN A 267 -18.34 -11.59 -0.59
C ASN A 267 -17.00 -11.39 0.11
N VAL A 268 -16.50 -10.16 0.22
CA VAL A 268 -15.21 -9.85 0.86
C VAL A 268 -15.12 -10.33 2.32
N ASN A 269 -16.24 -10.34 3.04
CA ASN A 269 -16.34 -10.85 4.42
C ASN A 269 -16.66 -12.35 4.50
N ASN A 270 -16.82 -13.02 3.36
CA ASN A 270 -17.17 -14.44 3.28
C ASN A 270 -16.20 -15.23 2.39
N MET A 271 -14.96 -14.76 2.28
CA MET A 271 -13.93 -15.46 1.52
C MET A 271 -13.59 -16.82 2.15
N THR A 272 -13.44 -17.84 1.30
CA THR A 272 -13.06 -19.17 1.77
C THR A 272 -11.58 -19.24 2.15
N GLU A 273 -11.19 -20.29 2.88
CA GLU A 273 -9.79 -20.54 3.23
C GLU A 273 -8.90 -20.62 1.99
N GLU A 274 -9.36 -21.33 0.95
CA GLU A 274 -8.60 -21.50 -0.30
C GLU A 274 -8.41 -20.16 -1.04
N GLN A 275 -9.40 -19.27 -1.00
CA GLN A 275 -9.28 -17.92 -1.58
C GLN A 275 -8.22 -17.12 -0.82
N TRP A 276 -8.28 -17.11 0.51
CA TRP A 276 -7.29 -16.45 1.35
C TRP A 276 -5.89 -17.03 1.15
N ASP A 277 -5.75 -18.37 1.08
CA ASP A 277 -4.47 -19.03 0.85
C ASP A 277 -3.82 -18.55 -0.46
N ARG A 278 -4.61 -18.41 -1.53
CA ARG A 278 -4.10 -17.92 -2.82
C ARG A 278 -3.76 -16.43 -2.78
N ILE A 279 -4.56 -15.62 -2.11
CA ILE A 279 -4.33 -14.17 -1.95
C ILE A 279 -3.05 -13.94 -1.13
N ILE A 280 -2.93 -14.54 0.05
CA ILE A 280 -1.77 -14.37 0.94
C ILE A 280 -0.50 -14.91 0.28
N LYS A 281 -0.58 -16.05 -0.42
CA LYS A 281 0.55 -16.58 -1.18
C LYS A 281 1.06 -15.59 -2.21
N CYS A 282 0.16 -14.99 -2.98
CA CYS A 282 0.49 -13.96 -3.97
C CYS A 282 1.22 -12.77 -3.32
N SER A 283 0.75 -12.35 -2.16
CA SER A 283 1.32 -11.23 -1.40
C SER A 283 2.73 -11.53 -0.87
N ILE A 284 2.93 -12.74 -0.36
CA ILE A 284 4.25 -13.21 0.06
C ILE A 284 5.21 -13.32 -1.14
N ASP A 285 4.74 -13.82 -2.29
CA ASP A 285 5.55 -13.94 -3.50
C ASP A 285 6.05 -12.57 -3.98
N PHE A 286 5.18 -11.54 -4.02
CA PHE A 286 5.54 -10.18 -4.45
C PHE A 286 6.49 -9.50 -3.47
N SER A 287 6.17 -9.55 -2.18
CA SER A 287 7.02 -9.02 -1.12
C SER A 287 8.41 -9.66 -1.14
N SER A 288 8.47 -11.00 -1.26
CA SER A 288 9.74 -11.75 -1.32
C SER A 288 10.57 -11.40 -2.55
N HIS A 289 9.93 -11.17 -3.71
CA HIS A 289 10.64 -10.77 -4.92
C HIS A 289 11.32 -9.41 -4.74
N VAL A 290 10.60 -8.42 -4.22
CA VAL A 290 11.14 -7.07 -4.01
C VAL A 290 12.29 -7.08 -3.01
N CYS A 291 12.21 -7.87 -1.96
CA CYS A 291 13.29 -7.99 -0.97
C CYS A 291 14.62 -8.50 -1.55
N GLN A 292 14.64 -9.06 -2.76
CA GLN A 292 15.86 -9.57 -3.41
C GLN A 292 16.58 -8.53 -4.29
N SER A 293 16.12 -7.27 -4.28
CA SER A 293 16.70 -6.17 -5.06
C SER A 293 16.66 -4.86 -4.29
N LEU A 294 17.16 -3.79 -4.88
CA LEU A 294 17.04 -2.41 -4.37
C LEU A 294 15.81 -1.69 -4.95
N ASN A 295 14.97 -2.39 -5.72
CA ASN A 295 13.75 -1.81 -6.30
C ASN A 295 12.61 -1.80 -5.28
N ASN A 296 11.81 -0.73 -5.29
CA ASN A 296 10.66 -0.57 -4.40
C ASN A 296 9.38 -1.24 -4.95
N SER A 297 9.43 -1.85 -6.13
CA SER A 297 8.30 -2.49 -6.82
C SER A 297 8.76 -3.73 -7.57
N ILE A 298 7.85 -4.69 -7.84
CA ILE A 298 8.20 -5.89 -8.63
C ILE A 298 8.73 -5.48 -10.01
N SER A 299 9.73 -6.18 -10.54
CA SER A 299 10.28 -5.87 -11.88
C SER A 299 9.25 -6.15 -13.00
N LYS A 300 9.38 -5.48 -14.15
CA LYS A 300 8.54 -5.75 -15.33
C LYS A 300 8.67 -7.21 -15.77
N GLU A 301 9.89 -7.73 -15.80
CA GLU A 301 10.15 -9.13 -16.14
C GLU A 301 9.44 -10.10 -15.17
N TYR A 302 9.49 -9.82 -13.86
CA TYR A 302 8.77 -10.64 -12.88
C TYR A 302 7.27 -10.61 -13.11
N ALA A 303 6.71 -9.42 -13.37
CA ALA A 303 5.28 -9.25 -13.61
C ALA A 303 4.83 -10.06 -14.85
N GLU A 304 5.55 -9.95 -15.97
CA GLU A 304 5.28 -10.71 -17.21
C GLU A 304 5.33 -12.23 -16.96
N ASN A 305 6.38 -12.70 -16.29
CA ASN A 305 6.53 -14.11 -15.94
C ASN A 305 5.43 -14.61 -14.98
N TYR A 306 4.99 -13.76 -14.04
CA TYR A 306 3.96 -14.13 -13.08
C TYR A 306 2.59 -14.32 -13.75
N ILE A 307 2.25 -13.42 -14.67
CA ILE A 307 1.02 -13.53 -15.48
C ILE A 307 1.08 -14.75 -16.39
N GLY A 308 2.20 -14.96 -17.07
CA GLY A 308 2.40 -16.09 -17.99
C GLY A 308 2.22 -17.46 -17.31
N LYS A 309 2.73 -17.62 -16.09
CA LYS A 309 2.56 -18.85 -15.29
C LYS A 309 1.11 -19.12 -14.90
N LYS A 310 0.29 -18.08 -14.68
CA LYS A 310 -1.14 -18.25 -14.33
C LYS A 310 -2.03 -18.51 -15.55
N GLN A 311 -1.58 -18.17 -16.75
CA GLN A 311 -2.31 -18.44 -17.99
C GLN A 311 -2.05 -19.85 -18.55
N GLN A 312 -1.01 -20.54 -18.10
CA GLN A 312 -0.83 -21.94 -18.46
C GLN A 312 -1.87 -22.80 -17.70
N PRO A 313 -2.68 -23.62 -18.41
CA PRO A 313 -3.57 -24.55 -17.73
C PRO A 313 -2.69 -25.45 -16.84
N ARG A 314 -3.11 -25.68 -15.59
CA ARG A 314 -2.49 -26.65 -14.72
C ARG A 314 -2.54 -28.01 -15.44
N LEU A 315 -1.42 -28.40 -16.04
CA LEU A 315 -1.22 -29.76 -16.48
C LEU A 315 -0.95 -30.57 -15.20
N PHE A 316 -1.97 -31.34 -14.81
CA PHE A 316 -1.98 -32.33 -13.73
C PHE A 316 -1.98 -31.79 -12.27
N ASP A 317 -3.13 -31.84 -11.63
CA ASP A 317 -3.30 -32.36 -10.28
C ASP A 317 -3.89 -33.77 -10.37
#